data_c2409111fa99791783fdfe942352d9b7
#
_entry.id   c2409111fa99791783fdfe942352d9b7
#
_cell.length_a   1.000
_cell.length_b   1.000
_cell.length_c   1.000
_cell.angle_alpha   90.00
_cell.angle_beta   90.00
_cell.angle_gamma   90.00
#
_symmetry.space_group_name_H-M   'P 1'
#
loop_
_entity.id
_entity.type
_entity.pdbx_description
1 polymer ?
#
loop_
_entity_poly.entity_id
_entity_poly.type
_entity_poly.pdbx_seq_one_letter_code
_entity_poly.pdbx_strand_id
1 'polypeptide(L)'
;MTGKLLLTLIVLLSVFSLNTNAQNTETAKYMHVSDVSLLRDGDEVIIVSSGCGVAMSRYQNAKKEYILPCAVSVFEEDGLDMVSCETDSMAVFTLKKVSGGWRLKDAKSGWLSTKKSPASSLFYSDNETEKRNLIDIKFSNEGNAHFVFKNIENTEKDCLDYNYGSVRFARYSAYDVYGKVQVYRRYVAPVVVENLTLGEVEGNADLISYYQDAYVHNITIDRTFRADGGYYTLCLPFALTEDDMRTAFPGMQFKQLKDIEEVDEDKVVYHFLSVK
;
A
#
# COMPACT_ATOMS: atom_id res chain seq x y z
N MET A 1 -47.66 -6.41 -13.11
CA MET A 1 -47.64 -5.75 -11.80
C MET A 1 -46.23 -5.24 -11.58
N THR A 2 -46.03 -3.94 -11.82
CA THR A 2 -44.72 -3.29 -11.68
C THR A 2 -44.66 -2.69 -10.29
N GLY A 3 -43.98 -3.38 -9.38
CA GLY A 3 -43.69 -2.84 -8.05
C GLY A 3 -42.51 -1.87 -8.15
N LYS A 4 -42.76 -0.56 -8.06
CA LYS A 4 -41.73 0.45 -7.85
C LYS A 4 -41.30 0.37 -6.39
N LEU A 5 -40.10 -0.12 -6.15
CA LEU A 5 -39.44 -0.01 -4.85
C LEU A 5 -38.80 1.38 -4.74
N LEU A 6 -39.41 2.23 -3.93
CA LEU A 6 -38.90 3.57 -3.60
C LEU A 6 -37.78 3.42 -2.58
N LEU A 7 -36.53 3.42 -3.03
CA LEU A 7 -35.36 3.39 -2.15
C LEU A 7 -35.07 4.83 -1.72
N THR A 8 -35.38 5.15 -0.47
CA THR A 8 -35.04 6.45 0.13
C THR A 8 -33.55 6.41 0.50
N LEU A 9 -32.73 7.03 -0.34
CA LEU A 9 -31.32 7.25 -0.06
C LEU A 9 -31.20 8.32 1.04
N ILE A 10 -30.98 7.91 2.27
CA ILE A 10 -30.57 8.82 3.34
C ILE A 10 -29.09 9.11 3.14
N VAL A 11 -28.79 10.19 2.42
CA VAL A 11 -27.44 10.77 2.38
C VAL A 11 -27.21 11.41 3.74
N LEU A 12 -26.55 10.72 4.64
CA LEU A 12 -25.93 11.34 5.80
C LEU A 12 -24.76 12.19 5.29
N LEU A 13 -25.04 13.43 4.94
CA LEU A 13 -24.01 14.46 4.90
C LEU A 13 -23.52 14.61 6.36
N SER A 14 -22.44 13.92 6.72
CA SER A 14 -21.66 14.29 7.88
C SER A 14 -21.04 15.65 7.59
N VAL A 15 -21.75 16.69 8.02
CA VAL A 15 -21.17 18.03 8.16
C VAL A 15 -19.96 17.85 9.09
N PHE A 16 -18.78 17.96 8.53
CA PHE A 16 -17.57 18.17 9.32
C PHE A 16 -17.75 19.51 10.04
N SER A 17 -18.38 19.48 11.20
CA SER A 17 -18.22 20.53 12.17
C SER A 17 -16.76 20.47 12.61
N LEU A 18 -15.98 21.45 12.16
CA LEU A 18 -14.69 21.79 12.74
C LEU A 18 -14.91 22.12 14.23
N ASN A 19 -15.02 21.11 15.07
CA ASN A 19 -14.88 21.27 16.50
C ASN A 19 -13.37 21.39 16.78
N THR A 20 -12.92 22.65 16.72
CA THR A 20 -11.66 23.08 17.35
C THR A 20 -11.86 23.01 18.87
N ASN A 21 -11.73 21.83 19.47
CA ASN A 21 -11.41 21.73 20.90
C ASN A 21 -11.01 20.28 21.24
N ALA A 22 -9.83 20.19 21.83
CA ALA A 22 -9.14 18.98 22.29
C ALA A 22 -8.73 18.04 21.12
N GLN A 23 -7.54 18.26 20.60
CA GLN A 23 -6.77 17.24 19.93
C GLN A 23 -6.55 16.08 20.92
N ASN A 24 -7.43 15.09 20.89
CA ASN A 24 -7.00 13.73 21.12
C ASN A 24 -6.05 13.45 19.96
N THR A 25 -4.77 13.67 20.13
CA THR A 25 -3.74 13.25 19.20
C THR A 25 -3.68 11.74 19.33
N GLU A 26 -4.61 11.06 18.64
CA GLU A 26 -4.53 9.62 18.50
C GLU A 26 -3.15 9.32 17.90
N THR A 27 -2.36 8.56 18.63
CA THR A 27 -0.99 8.23 18.24
C THR A 27 -1.06 7.51 16.89
N ALA A 28 -0.41 8.06 15.87
CA ALA A 28 -0.44 7.48 14.54
C ALA A 28 0.10 6.04 14.58
N LYS A 29 -0.68 5.12 14.02
CA LYS A 29 -0.32 3.71 13.89
C LYS A 29 0.16 3.43 12.47
N TYR A 30 1.07 2.50 12.35
CA TYR A 30 1.63 2.06 11.07
C TYR A 30 1.64 0.54 11.02
N MET A 31 1.19 -0.07 9.93
CA MET A 31 1.15 -1.51 9.75
C MET A 31 2.29 -1.99 8.84
N HIS A 32 2.80 -3.17 9.13
CA HIS A 32 3.87 -3.80 8.37
C HIS A 32 3.47 -4.03 6.90
N VAL A 33 4.40 -3.73 6.00
CA VAL A 33 4.29 -4.00 4.56
C VAL A 33 5.36 -5.00 4.18
N SER A 34 4.96 -6.14 3.64
CA SER A 34 5.84 -7.25 3.28
C SER A 34 6.09 -7.43 1.79
N ASP A 35 5.42 -6.63 0.94
CA ASP A 35 5.53 -6.72 -0.51
C ASP A 35 5.45 -5.34 -1.16
N VAL A 36 6.23 -5.13 -2.23
CA VAL A 36 6.31 -3.85 -2.95
C VAL A 36 5.00 -3.48 -3.66
N SER A 37 4.17 -4.47 -4.02
CA SER A 37 2.86 -4.23 -4.64
C SER A 37 1.85 -3.54 -3.71
N LEU A 38 2.11 -3.60 -2.40
CA LEU A 38 1.31 -2.93 -1.37
C LEU A 38 1.69 -1.46 -1.19
N LEU A 39 2.77 -0.98 -1.82
CA LEU A 39 3.21 0.42 -1.76
C LEU A 39 2.64 1.22 -2.92
N ARG A 40 2.14 2.40 -2.62
CA ARG A 40 1.55 3.34 -3.59
C ARG A 40 2.26 4.69 -3.56
N ASP A 41 2.16 5.42 -4.66
CA ASP A 41 2.57 6.82 -4.71
C ASP A 41 1.75 7.65 -3.71
N GLY A 42 2.42 8.46 -2.90
CA GLY A 42 1.79 9.23 -1.84
C GLY A 42 1.64 8.53 -0.48
N ASP A 43 1.92 7.24 -0.37
CA ASP A 43 1.86 6.54 0.92
C ASP A 43 2.79 7.18 1.95
N GLU A 44 2.30 7.31 3.18
CA GLU A 44 3.12 7.66 4.34
C GLU A 44 3.70 6.39 4.96
N VAL A 45 5.02 6.28 4.99
CA VAL A 45 5.73 5.13 5.53
C VAL A 45 6.79 5.52 6.55
N ILE A 46 7.11 4.59 7.44
CA ILE A 46 8.24 4.66 8.36
C ILE A 46 9.18 3.48 8.13
N ILE A 47 10.45 3.69 8.43
CA ILE A 47 11.49 2.66 8.30
C ILE A 47 11.87 2.22 9.70
N VAL A 48 11.68 0.95 10.00
CA VAL A 48 11.74 0.38 11.34
C VAL A 48 12.68 -0.81 11.39
N SER A 49 13.40 -0.97 12.47
CA SER A 49 13.99 -2.24 12.89
C SER A 49 13.17 -2.76 14.07
N SER A 50 12.11 -3.54 13.77
CA SER A 50 11.11 -3.96 14.78
C SER A 50 11.73 -4.84 15.87
N GLY A 51 12.64 -5.74 15.50
CA GLY A 51 13.37 -6.57 16.45
C GLY A 51 14.24 -5.79 17.43
N CYS A 52 14.55 -4.52 17.10
CA CYS A 52 15.31 -3.61 17.97
C CYS A 52 14.41 -2.54 18.61
N GLY A 53 13.12 -2.48 18.29
CA GLY A 53 12.18 -1.49 18.83
C GLY A 53 12.52 -0.04 18.43
N VAL A 54 13.05 0.18 17.23
CA VAL A 54 13.48 1.51 16.78
C VAL A 54 13.05 1.80 15.35
N ALA A 55 12.80 3.08 15.07
CA ALA A 55 12.59 3.61 13.72
C ALA A 55 13.65 4.65 13.37
N MET A 56 13.76 4.98 12.09
CA MET A 56 14.55 6.12 11.64
C MET A 56 13.95 7.41 12.20
N SER A 57 14.81 8.23 12.82
CA SER A 57 14.39 9.55 13.28
C SER A 57 14.65 10.63 12.22
N ARG A 58 14.14 11.85 12.49
CA ARG A 58 14.47 13.06 11.71
C ARG A 58 15.88 13.57 11.98
N TYR A 59 16.57 13.01 12.95
CA TYR A 59 17.88 13.47 13.39
C TYR A 59 19.00 12.71 12.71
N GLN A 60 19.99 13.44 12.28
CA GLN A 60 21.21 12.93 11.67
C GLN A 60 22.43 13.44 12.46
N ASN A 61 23.57 12.77 12.35
CA ASN A 61 24.78 13.27 12.99
C ASN A 61 25.25 14.58 12.32
N ALA A 62 26.06 15.35 13.03
CA ALA A 62 26.53 16.68 12.57
C ALA A 62 27.25 16.65 11.21
N LYS A 63 27.91 15.53 10.88
CA LYS A 63 28.60 15.33 9.60
C LYS A 63 27.67 14.86 8.46
N LYS A 64 26.38 14.63 8.75
CA LYS A 64 25.42 14.07 7.80
C LYS A 64 25.91 12.76 7.17
N GLU A 65 26.30 11.81 8.00
CA GLU A 65 26.83 10.52 7.57
C GLU A 65 25.93 9.35 7.96
N TYR A 66 25.05 9.53 8.94
CA TYR A 66 24.09 8.53 9.38
C TYR A 66 22.90 9.19 10.09
N ILE A 67 21.80 8.44 10.15
CA ILE A 67 20.57 8.86 10.81
C ILE A 67 20.46 8.15 12.17
N LEU A 68 20.05 8.91 13.17
CA LEU A 68 19.84 8.39 14.52
C LEU A 68 18.53 7.62 14.61
N PRO A 69 18.42 6.61 15.48
CA PRO A 69 17.16 5.96 15.77
C PRO A 69 16.30 6.77 16.74
N CYS A 70 15.02 6.48 16.76
CA CYS A 70 14.10 6.80 17.86
C CYS A 70 13.37 5.53 18.30
N ALA A 71 12.99 5.45 19.57
CA ALA A 71 12.23 4.33 20.08
C ALA A 71 10.81 4.32 19.53
N VAL A 72 10.28 3.13 19.27
CA VAL A 72 8.90 2.91 18.86
C VAL A 72 8.31 1.75 19.65
N SER A 73 6.97 1.74 19.78
CA SER A 73 6.23 0.61 20.31
C SER A 73 5.86 -0.33 19.16
N VAL A 74 6.23 -1.60 19.27
CA VAL A 74 5.87 -2.67 18.33
C VAL A 74 4.83 -3.55 19.01
N PHE A 75 3.71 -3.81 18.36
CA PHE A 75 2.59 -4.59 18.90
C PHE A 75 1.81 -5.25 17.77
N GLU A 76 0.93 -6.18 18.13
CA GLU A 76 -0.03 -6.79 17.22
C GLU A 76 -1.43 -6.24 17.52
N GLU A 77 -2.18 -5.91 16.48
CA GLU A 77 -3.58 -5.48 16.57
C GLU A 77 -4.35 -6.08 15.39
N ASP A 78 -5.44 -6.78 15.68
CA ASP A 78 -6.27 -7.47 14.68
C ASP A 78 -5.50 -8.42 13.73
N GLY A 79 -4.45 -9.07 14.24
CA GLY A 79 -3.58 -9.95 13.45
C GLY A 79 -2.59 -9.21 12.54
N LEU A 80 -2.43 -7.90 12.72
CA LEU A 80 -1.50 -7.06 11.98
C LEU A 80 -0.33 -6.65 12.87
N ASP A 81 0.89 -6.77 12.34
CA ASP A 81 2.08 -6.21 12.98
C ASP A 81 2.06 -4.69 12.87
N MET A 82 2.00 -4.03 14.00
CA MET A 82 1.80 -2.59 14.11
C MET A 82 2.97 -1.90 14.81
N VAL A 83 3.18 -0.63 14.47
CA VAL A 83 4.12 0.27 15.14
C VAL A 83 3.45 1.59 15.43
N SER A 84 3.73 2.13 16.61
CA SER A 84 3.37 3.51 16.96
C SER A 84 4.57 4.25 17.57
N CYS A 85 4.54 5.57 17.49
CA CYS A 85 5.53 6.44 18.12
C CYS A 85 4.84 7.70 18.66
N GLU A 86 5.04 7.97 19.93
CA GLU A 86 4.46 9.14 20.61
C GLU A 86 5.27 10.42 20.41
N THR A 87 6.48 10.31 19.83
CA THR A 87 7.38 11.46 19.69
C THR A 87 7.40 11.99 18.25
N ASP A 88 7.52 13.30 18.12
CA ASP A 88 7.71 13.98 16.83
C ASP A 88 9.11 13.76 16.22
N SER A 89 9.92 12.92 16.84
CA SER A 89 11.28 12.61 16.38
C SER A 89 11.34 11.61 15.23
N MET A 90 10.32 10.78 15.06
CA MET A 90 10.25 9.76 14.00
C MET A 90 10.13 10.41 12.61
N ALA A 91 10.92 9.94 11.65
CA ALA A 91 10.78 10.33 10.27
C ALA A 91 9.60 9.61 9.62
N VAL A 92 8.66 10.37 9.07
CA VAL A 92 7.55 9.86 8.28
C VAL A 92 7.77 10.27 6.83
N PHE A 93 7.98 9.27 5.98
CA PHE A 93 8.30 9.49 4.59
C PHE A 93 7.04 9.38 3.74
N THR A 94 6.79 10.40 2.91
CA THR A 94 5.89 10.27 1.78
C THR A 94 6.66 9.59 0.64
N LEU A 95 6.13 8.50 0.13
CA LEU A 95 6.67 7.82 -1.06
C LEU A 95 6.32 8.61 -2.32
N LYS A 96 7.32 8.84 -3.17
CA LYS A 96 7.11 9.38 -4.51
C LYS A 96 7.62 8.39 -5.54
N LYS A 97 6.70 7.82 -6.31
CA LYS A 97 7.05 6.91 -7.40
C LYS A 97 7.61 7.71 -8.58
N VAL A 98 8.75 7.29 -9.09
CA VAL A 98 9.41 7.94 -10.24
C VAL A 98 9.92 6.87 -11.19
N SER A 99 10.33 7.26 -12.39
CA SER A 99 10.97 6.32 -13.32
C SER A 99 12.21 5.68 -12.68
N GLY A 100 12.21 4.36 -12.59
CA GLY A 100 13.32 3.55 -12.06
C GLY A 100 13.32 3.32 -10.54
N GLY A 101 12.28 3.74 -9.79
CA GLY A 101 12.19 3.47 -8.36
C GLY A 101 11.34 4.46 -7.57
N TRP A 102 11.80 4.75 -6.37
CA TRP A 102 11.11 5.59 -5.38
C TRP A 102 12.01 6.71 -4.88
N ARG A 103 11.38 7.77 -4.40
CA ARG A 103 12.00 8.79 -3.56
C ARG A 103 11.20 8.89 -2.27
N LEU A 104 11.90 9.07 -1.15
CA LEU A 104 11.33 9.13 0.19
C LEU A 104 11.54 10.52 0.76
N LYS A 105 10.46 11.23 1.07
CA LYS A 105 10.50 12.59 1.62
C LYS A 105 9.87 12.64 3.00
N ASP A 106 10.65 12.97 4.02
CA ASP A 106 10.10 13.47 5.28
C ASP A 106 9.83 14.97 5.16
N ALA A 107 8.63 15.41 5.54
CA ALA A 107 8.19 16.80 5.37
C ALA A 107 9.05 17.81 6.14
N LYS A 108 9.66 17.39 7.27
CA LYS A 108 10.47 18.26 8.13
C LYS A 108 11.97 18.17 7.86
N SER A 109 12.45 17.00 7.43
CA SER A 109 13.88 16.73 7.28
C SER A 109 14.37 16.71 5.83
N GLY A 110 13.47 16.49 4.86
CA GLY A 110 13.80 16.46 3.44
C GLY A 110 13.87 15.06 2.83
N TRP A 111 14.59 14.92 1.73
CA TRP A 111 14.68 13.69 0.95
C TRP A 111 15.76 12.75 1.49
N LEU A 112 15.43 11.48 1.69
CA LEU A 112 16.42 10.48 2.06
C LEU A 112 17.44 10.30 0.93
N SER A 113 18.72 10.48 1.24
CA SER A 113 19.80 10.55 0.25
C SER A 113 21.12 10.00 0.79
N THR A 114 22.10 9.89 -0.11
CA THR A 114 23.44 9.42 0.21
C THR A 114 24.52 10.33 -0.37
N LYS A 115 25.76 10.26 0.16
CA LYS A 115 26.91 10.95 -0.39
C LYS A 115 27.84 9.96 -1.11
N LYS A 116 28.72 10.50 -1.96
CA LYS A 116 29.82 9.74 -2.54
C LYS A 116 30.79 9.24 -1.46
N SER A 117 31.10 10.09 -0.50
CA SER A 117 32.03 9.80 0.60
C SER A 117 31.51 10.40 1.90
N PRO A 118 31.55 9.63 3.00
CA PRO A 118 31.87 8.19 3.06
C PRO A 118 30.80 7.32 2.40
N ALA A 119 31.19 6.15 1.91
CA ALA A 119 30.29 5.23 1.20
C ALA A 119 29.11 4.75 2.04
N SER A 120 29.22 4.73 3.36
CA SER A 120 28.16 4.39 4.30
C SER A 120 27.19 5.53 4.60
N SER A 121 27.34 6.71 3.97
CA SER A 121 26.56 7.90 4.32
C SER A 121 25.07 7.69 4.04
N LEU A 122 24.25 8.21 4.95
CA LEU A 122 22.80 8.33 4.85
C LEU A 122 22.41 9.64 5.52
N PHE A 123 21.65 10.48 4.81
CA PHE A 123 21.29 11.81 5.30
C PHE A 123 20.03 12.35 4.64
N TYR A 124 19.53 13.49 5.11
CA TYR A 124 18.43 14.21 4.50
C TYR A 124 18.94 15.34 3.62
N SER A 125 18.45 15.41 2.39
CA SER A 125 18.76 16.42 1.37
C SER A 125 17.56 17.31 1.11
N ASP A 126 17.79 18.59 0.92
CA ASP A 126 16.75 19.53 0.51
C ASP A 126 16.46 19.46 -1.02
N ASN A 127 17.31 18.76 -1.78
CA ASN A 127 17.22 18.68 -3.23
C ASN A 127 16.46 17.43 -3.69
N GLU A 128 15.25 17.61 -4.24
CA GLU A 128 14.45 16.53 -4.81
C GLU A 128 15.12 15.82 -5.99
N THR A 129 15.83 16.59 -6.83
CA THR A 129 16.40 16.06 -8.08
C THR A 129 17.79 15.44 -7.89
N GLU A 130 18.28 15.36 -6.66
CA GLU A 130 19.52 14.66 -6.33
C GLU A 130 19.45 13.22 -6.84
N LYS A 131 20.38 12.83 -7.72
CA LYS A 131 20.39 11.48 -8.33
C LYS A 131 20.51 10.36 -7.29
N ARG A 132 21.13 10.66 -6.15
CA ARG A 132 21.41 9.69 -5.07
C ARG A 132 20.24 9.49 -4.10
N ASN A 133 19.09 10.15 -4.31
CA ASN A 133 17.86 9.89 -3.57
C ASN A 133 16.89 8.95 -4.29
N LEU A 134 17.31 8.38 -5.42
CA LEU A 134 16.57 7.33 -6.12
C LEU A 134 16.85 5.97 -5.46
N ILE A 135 15.79 5.33 -5.01
CA ILE A 135 15.84 4.10 -4.23
C ILE A 135 14.93 3.05 -4.88
N ASP A 136 15.44 1.83 -5.00
CA ASP A 136 14.63 0.66 -5.29
C ASP A 136 14.27 -0.04 -3.98
N ILE A 137 13.01 -0.40 -3.78
CA ILE A 137 12.55 -1.08 -2.58
C ILE A 137 12.20 -2.51 -2.98
N LYS A 138 12.84 -3.47 -2.34
CA LYS A 138 12.60 -4.90 -2.51
C LYS A 138 12.26 -5.51 -1.16
N PHE A 139 11.67 -6.68 -1.15
CA PHE A 139 11.36 -7.40 0.07
C PHE A 139 11.96 -8.80 0.01
N SER A 140 12.46 -9.27 1.15
CA SER A 140 12.84 -10.66 1.35
C SER A 140 11.59 -11.53 1.54
N ASN A 141 11.77 -12.86 1.50
CA ASN A 141 10.69 -13.81 1.80
C ASN A 141 10.16 -13.69 3.25
N GLU A 142 10.93 -13.07 4.14
CA GLU A 142 10.54 -12.80 5.53
C GLU A 142 9.84 -11.42 5.69
N GLY A 143 9.62 -10.68 4.61
CA GLY A 143 9.00 -9.35 4.64
C GLY A 143 9.95 -8.22 5.07
N ASN A 144 11.26 -8.46 5.16
CA ASN A 144 12.23 -7.39 5.42
C ASN A 144 12.40 -6.53 4.17
N ALA A 145 12.52 -5.22 4.36
CA ALA A 145 12.70 -4.28 3.28
C ALA A 145 14.17 -4.07 2.93
N HIS A 146 14.50 -4.23 1.67
CA HIS A 146 15.83 -3.99 1.13
C HIS A 146 15.83 -2.72 0.29
N PHE A 147 16.35 -1.63 0.83
CA PHE A 147 16.47 -0.33 0.16
C PHE A 147 17.77 -0.26 -0.62
N VAL A 148 17.70 -0.33 -1.95
CA VAL A 148 18.84 -0.25 -2.87
C VAL A 148 18.96 1.16 -3.40
N PHE A 149 19.99 1.89 -2.97
CA PHE A 149 20.25 3.23 -3.50
C PHE A 149 20.80 3.13 -4.93
N LYS A 150 20.15 3.84 -5.85
CA LYS A 150 20.56 3.93 -7.25
C LYS A 150 21.54 5.09 -7.45
N ASN A 151 22.24 5.06 -8.60
CA ASN A 151 23.14 6.12 -9.03
C ASN A 151 24.24 6.48 -8.02
N ILE A 152 24.68 5.49 -7.26
CA ILE A 152 25.82 5.60 -6.36
C ILE A 152 27.08 5.06 -7.06
N GLU A 153 28.22 5.74 -6.84
CA GLU A 153 29.48 5.36 -7.48
C GLU A 153 30.14 4.16 -6.77
N ASN A 154 29.82 3.96 -5.51
CA ASN A 154 30.32 2.84 -4.72
C ASN A 154 29.17 1.94 -4.31
N THR A 155 29.04 0.80 -5.00
CA THR A 155 28.01 -0.21 -4.77
C THR A 155 28.34 -1.21 -3.67
N GLU A 156 29.55 -1.13 -3.08
CA GLU A 156 29.94 -2.03 -1.97
C GLU A 156 29.10 -1.78 -0.71
N LYS A 157 28.47 -0.60 -0.59
CA LYS A 157 27.59 -0.23 0.52
C LYS A 157 26.31 0.40 -0.01
N ASP A 158 25.45 -0.39 -0.62
CA ASP A 158 24.20 0.07 -1.19
C ASP A 158 22.96 -0.29 -0.37
N CYS A 159 23.15 -1.06 0.72
CA CYS A 159 22.07 -1.56 1.56
C CYS A 159 21.85 -0.68 2.78
N LEU A 160 20.61 -0.19 2.98
CA LEU A 160 20.23 0.46 4.23
C LEU A 160 19.99 -0.61 5.29
N ASP A 161 20.57 -0.44 6.46
CA ASP A 161 20.38 -1.31 7.61
C ASP A 161 20.49 -0.53 8.93
N TYR A 162 19.98 -1.08 10.03
CA TYR A 162 20.15 -0.54 11.37
C TYR A 162 21.27 -1.28 12.11
N ASN A 163 22.34 -0.58 12.44
CA ASN A 163 23.42 -1.16 13.21
C ASN A 163 23.20 -0.92 14.71
N TYR A 164 22.73 -1.95 15.41
CA TYR A 164 22.47 -1.91 16.85
C TYR A 164 23.74 -1.69 17.69
N GLY A 165 24.90 -2.17 17.23
CA GLY A 165 26.19 -1.95 17.92
C GLY A 165 26.70 -0.51 17.82
N SER A 166 26.34 0.21 16.74
CA SER A 166 26.69 1.61 16.52
C SER A 166 25.52 2.57 16.69
N VAL A 167 24.33 2.06 17.01
CA VAL A 167 23.09 2.78 17.28
C VAL A 167 22.77 3.80 16.17
N ARG A 168 22.67 3.31 14.91
CA ARG A 168 22.48 4.17 13.75
C ARG A 168 21.91 3.44 12.55
N PHE A 169 21.14 4.16 11.72
CA PHE A 169 20.81 3.78 10.36
C PHE A 169 21.86 4.34 9.40
N ALA A 170 22.43 3.48 8.57
CA ALA A 170 23.44 3.82 7.57
C ALA A 170 23.40 2.81 6.41
N ARG A 171 24.30 2.96 5.44
CA ARG A 171 24.46 1.98 4.36
C ARG A 171 25.57 0.99 4.68
N TYR A 172 25.31 -0.26 4.34
CA TYR A 172 26.20 -1.40 4.58
C TYR A 172 26.38 -2.23 3.31
N SER A 173 27.29 -3.22 3.36
CA SER A 173 27.61 -4.08 2.21
C SER A 173 26.70 -5.28 2.03
N ALA A 174 25.82 -5.55 2.99
CA ALA A 174 24.83 -6.62 2.90
C ALA A 174 23.59 -6.25 3.70
N TYR A 175 22.46 -6.86 3.34
CA TYR A 175 21.19 -6.74 4.06
C TYR A 175 21.13 -7.68 5.25
N ASP A 176 20.31 -7.35 6.22
CA ASP A 176 19.95 -8.20 7.36
C ASP A 176 21.15 -8.67 8.22
N VAL A 177 22.28 -7.96 8.13
CA VAL A 177 23.52 -8.31 8.88
C VAL A 177 23.44 -7.85 10.32
N TYR A 178 22.70 -6.75 10.56
CA TYR A 178 22.60 -6.14 11.88
C TYR A 178 21.15 -6.22 12.40
N GLY A 179 20.41 -5.14 12.33
CA GLY A 179 19.01 -5.12 12.73
C GLY A 179 18.13 -5.00 11.51
N LYS A 180 17.50 -6.10 11.10
CA LYS A 180 16.62 -6.18 9.93
C LYS A 180 15.70 -4.96 9.81
N VAL A 181 15.62 -4.38 8.61
CA VAL A 181 14.84 -3.18 8.34
C VAL A 181 13.52 -3.57 7.67
N GLN A 182 12.46 -2.93 8.08
CA GLN A 182 11.09 -3.16 7.60
C GLN A 182 10.42 -1.84 7.24
N VAL A 183 9.43 -1.89 6.36
CA VAL A 183 8.55 -0.76 6.03
C VAL A 183 7.23 -0.95 6.73
N TYR A 184 6.77 0.10 7.39
CA TYR A 184 5.43 0.18 7.94
C TYR A 184 4.72 1.36 7.30
N ARG A 185 3.53 1.13 6.75
CA ARG A 185 2.68 2.15 6.13
C ARG A 185 1.67 2.67 7.12
N ARG A 186 1.34 3.95 7.05
CA ARG A 186 0.31 4.55 7.90
C ARG A 186 -0.97 3.72 7.82
N TYR A 187 -1.41 3.30 8.98
CA TYR A 187 -2.66 2.56 9.11
C TYR A 187 -3.83 3.55 9.21
N VAL A 188 -4.76 3.35 8.33
CA VAL A 188 -6.07 4.01 8.39
C VAL A 188 -7.07 2.88 8.49
N ALA A 189 -7.84 2.85 9.56
CA ALA A 189 -8.86 1.83 9.72
C ALA A 189 -9.79 1.84 8.50
N PRO A 190 -10.06 0.68 7.87
CA PRO A 190 -10.91 0.63 6.69
C PRO A 190 -12.32 1.13 7.03
N VAL A 191 -12.89 1.88 6.13
CA VAL A 191 -14.31 2.25 6.22
C VAL A 191 -15.13 0.97 6.12
N VAL A 192 -16.03 0.75 7.07
CA VAL A 192 -16.96 -0.39 7.02
C VAL A 192 -18.22 0.05 6.29
N VAL A 193 -18.55 -0.65 5.22
CA VAL A 193 -19.77 -0.44 4.42
C VAL A 193 -20.65 -1.66 4.58
N GLU A 194 -21.80 -1.51 5.19
CA GLU A 194 -22.73 -2.61 5.44
C GLU A 194 -23.28 -3.21 4.14
N ASN A 195 -23.68 -2.35 3.19
CA ASN A 195 -24.25 -2.77 1.92
C ASN A 195 -23.74 -1.91 0.78
N LEU A 196 -23.21 -2.54 -0.26
CA LEU A 196 -22.79 -1.89 -1.51
C LEU A 196 -23.58 -2.48 -2.66
N THR A 197 -24.23 -1.65 -3.46
CA THR A 197 -24.93 -2.08 -4.66
C THR A 197 -24.16 -1.63 -5.89
N LEU A 198 -23.79 -2.58 -6.75
CA LEU A 198 -23.18 -2.34 -8.05
C LEU A 198 -24.27 -2.50 -9.12
N GLY A 199 -24.59 -1.41 -9.80
CA GLY A 199 -25.64 -1.37 -10.83
C GLY A 199 -25.16 -1.86 -12.18
N GLU A 200 -26.12 -2.04 -13.11
CA GLU A 200 -25.83 -2.43 -14.49
C GLU A 200 -25.33 -1.27 -15.35
N VAL A 201 -25.46 -0.03 -14.89
CA VAL A 201 -25.22 1.20 -15.63
C VAL A 201 -23.96 1.91 -15.14
N GLU A 202 -23.51 2.89 -15.91
CA GLU A 202 -22.34 3.75 -15.65
C GLU A 202 -22.32 4.32 -14.22
N GLY A 203 -21.11 4.43 -13.62
CA GLY A 203 -20.89 4.98 -12.29
C GLY A 203 -20.30 4.01 -11.27
N ASN A 204 -20.27 2.70 -11.55
CA ASN A 204 -19.63 1.73 -10.65
C ASN A 204 -18.14 2.01 -10.49
N ALA A 205 -17.45 2.53 -11.49
CA ALA A 205 -16.03 2.86 -11.44
C ALA A 205 -15.74 3.91 -10.35
N ASP A 206 -16.53 4.95 -10.26
CA ASP A 206 -16.41 5.99 -9.24
C ASP A 206 -16.72 5.44 -7.85
N LEU A 207 -17.75 4.60 -7.75
CA LEU A 207 -18.15 3.94 -6.51
C LEU A 207 -17.07 2.97 -6.01
N ILE A 208 -16.51 2.15 -6.91
CA ILE A 208 -15.40 1.23 -6.62
C ILE A 208 -14.15 2.01 -6.21
N SER A 209 -13.83 3.10 -6.93
CA SER A 209 -12.70 3.97 -6.59
C SER A 209 -12.87 4.63 -5.22
N TYR A 210 -14.09 5.05 -4.89
CA TYR A 210 -14.38 5.67 -3.59
C TYR A 210 -14.25 4.68 -2.42
N TYR A 211 -14.65 3.41 -2.62
CA TYR A 211 -14.60 2.37 -1.60
C TYR A 211 -13.44 1.39 -1.77
N GLN A 212 -12.41 1.72 -2.53
CA GLN A 212 -11.31 0.79 -2.89
C GLN A 212 -10.57 0.18 -1.68
N ASP A 213 -10.57 0.87 -0.53
CA ASP A 213 -9.92 0.44 0.72
C ASP A 213 -10.96 0.18 1.84
N ALA A 214 -12.24 0.08 1.50
CA ALA A 214 -13.32 -0.20 2.45
C ALA A 214 -13.52 -1.71 2.64
N TYR A 215 -13.95 -2.09 3.84
CA TYR A 215 -14.47 -3.43 4.10
C TYR A 215 -16.00 -3.42 3.84
N VAL A 216 -16.46 -4.25 2.91
CA VAL A 216 -17.88 -4.32 2.54
C VAL A 216 -18.47 -5.62 3.04
N HIS A 217 -19.49 -5.56 3.90
CA HIS A 217 -20.16 -6.76 4.42
C HIS A 217 -21.04 -7.45 3.37
N ASN A 218 -21.83 -6.67 2.64
CA ASN A 218 -22.74 -7.21 1.65
C ASN A 218 -22.60 -6.46 0.32
N ILE A 219 -22.38 -7.22 -0.75
CA ILE A 219 -22.34 -6.67 -2.11
C ILE A 219 -23.54 -7.20 -2.88
N THR A 220 -24.36 -6.29 -3.40
CA THR A 220 -25.46 -6.61 -4.28
C THR A 220 -25.09 -6.21 -5.70
N ILE A 221 -25.24 -7.14 -6.64
CA ILE A 221 -25.08 -6.88 -8.06
C ILE A 221 -26.47 -6.73 -8.65
N ASP A 222 -26.87 -5.49 -8.94
CA ASP A 222 -28.14 -5.19 -9.57
C ASP A 222 -27.98 -5.29 -11.09
N ARG A 223 -28.04 -6.51 -11.58
CA ARG A 223 -27.92 -6.84 -13.00
C ARG A 223 -28.95 -7.89 -13.41
N THR A 224 -29.56 -7.66 -14.56
CA THR A 224 -30.53 -8.58 -15.14
C THR A 224 -29.85 -9.53 -16.14
N PHE A 225 -29.89 -10.81 -15.85
CA PHE A 225 -29.53 -11.87 -16.78
C PHE A 225 -30.78 -12.43 -17.44
N ARG A 226 -30.84 -12.46 -18.76
CA ARG A 226 -31.99 -13.01 -19.49
C ARG A 226 -31.88 -14.51 -19.60
N ALA A 227 -32.97 -15.24 -19.42
CA ALA A 227 -33.03 -16.70 -19.58
C ALA A 227 -33.26 -17.06 -21.08
N ASP A 228 -32.44 -16.52 -21.97
CA ASP A 228 -32.51 -16.68 -23.41
C ASP A 228 -31.48 -17.70 -23.97
N GLY A 229 -30.68 -18.32 -23.08
CA GLY A 229 -29.60 -19.24 -23.45
C GLY A 229 -28.33 -18.53 -23.93
N GLY A 230 -28.31 -17.17 -23.91
CA GLY A 230 -27.15 -16.37 -24.26
C GLY A 230 -26.05 -16.38 -23.20
N TYR A 231 -24.84 -15.98 -23.61
CA TYR A 231 -23.73 -15.74 -22.68
C TYR A 231 -23.64 -14.24 -22.36
N TYR A 232 -23.42 -13.95 -21.09
CA TYR A 232 -23.23 -12.60 -20.59
C TYR A 232 -21.88 -12.48 -19.92
N THR A 233 -21.17 -11.39 -20.13
CA THR A 233 -19.93 -11.13 -19.42
C THR A 233 -20.22 -10.56 -18.05
N LEU A 234 -19.53 -11.06 -17.02
CA LEU A 234 -19.54 -10.53 -15.66
C LEU A 234 -18.11 -10.19 -15.28
N CYS A 235 -17.83 -8.91 -15.09
CA CYS A 235 -16.54 -8.43 -14.60
C CYS A 235 -16.75 -7.82 -13.22
N LEU A 236 -16.13 -8.40 -12.21
CA LEU A 236 -16.22 -7.95 -10.82
C LEU A 236 -14.91 -7.34 -10.39
N PRO A 237 -14.92 -6.28 -9.57
CA PRO A 237 -13.70 -5.65 -9.02
C PRO A 237 -13.08 -6.43 -7.85
N PHE A 238 -13.60 -7.62 -7.54
CA PHE A 238 -13.17 -8.50 -6.46
C PHE A 238 -13.25 -9.96 -6.90
N ALA A 239 -12.49 -10.82 -6.22
CA ALA A 239 -12.55 -12.25 -6.46
C ALA A 239 -13.74 -12.90 -5.73
N LEU A 240 -14.37 -13.86 -6.38
CA LEU A 240 -15.36 -14.73 -5.77
C LEU A 240 -14.84 -16.17 -5.75
N THR A 241 -15.12 -16.88 -4.68
CA THR A 241 -14.91 -18.33 -4.65
C THR A 241 -16.01 -19.04 -5.47
N GLU A 242 -15.81 -20.31 -5.79
CA GLU A 242 -16.84 -21.11 -6.47
C GLU A 242 -18.12 -21.19 -5.66
N ASP A 243 -18.03 -21.32 -4.34
CA ASP A 243 -19.17 -21.38 -3.43
C ASP A 243 -19.93 -20.05 -3.38
N ASP A 244 -19.21 -18.92 -3.38
CA ASP A 244 -19.81 -17.59 -3.48
C ASP A 244 -20.59 -17.43 -4.79
N MET A 245 -19.99 -17.86 -5.91
CA MET A 245 -20.63 -17.80 -7.23
C MET A 245 -21.88 -18.65 -7.30
N ARG A 246 -21.84 -19.89 -6.78
CA ARG A 246 -23.02 -20.76 -6.75
C ARG A 246 -24.14 -20.23 -5.88
N THR A 247 -23.78 -19.57 -4.77
CA THR A 247 -24.73 -18.98 -3.83
C THR A 247 -25.39 -17.71 -4.43
N ALA A 248 -24.57 -16.84 -5.01
CA ALA A 248 -25.04 -15.58 -5.58
C ALA A 248 -25.82 -15.76 -6.89
N PHE A 249 -25.50 -16.80 -7.68
CA PHE A 249 -26.08 -17.03 -9.01
C PHE A 249 -26.57 -18.48 -9.18
N PRO A 250 -27.58 -18.91 -8.45
CA PRO A 250 -28.05 -20.28 -8.46
C PRO A 250 -28.53 -20.72 -9.85
N GLY A 251 -28.02 -21.86 -10.32
CA GLY A 251 -28.40 -22.43 -11.62
C GLY A 251 -27.70 -21.84 -12.83
N MET A 252 -26.82 -20.87 -12.67
CA MET A 252 -25.98 -20.33 -13.75
C MET A 252 -24.74 -21.20 -13.99
N GLN A 253 -24.27 -21.23 -15.24
CA GLN A 253 -23.01 -21.84 -15.64
C GLN A 253 -21.99 -20.75 -15.88
N PHE A 254 -20.83 -20.87 -15.23
CA PHE A 254 -19.72 -19.92 -15.37
C PHE A 254 -18.65 -20.48 -16.30
N LYS A 255 -18.13 -19.62 -17.15
CA LYS A 255 -16.96 -19.90 -18.00
C LYS A 255 -15.97 -18.77 -17.87
N GLN A 256 -14.72 -19.12 -17.74
CA GLN A 256 -13.61 -18.15 -17.73
C GLN A 256 -13.04 -18.03 -19.13
N LEU A 257 -12.81 -16.81 -19.60
CA LEU A 257 -12.08 -16.57 -20.84
C LEU A 257 -10.65 -17.09 -20.67
N LYS A 258 -10.27 -18.04 -21.51
CA LYS A 258 -8.93 -18.63 -21.52
C LYS A 258 -7.98 -17.83 -22.37
N ASP A 259 -8.36 -17.64 -23.65
CA ASP A 259 -7.58 -16.89 -24.63
C ASP A 259 -8.48 -16.33 -25.73
N ILE A 260 -7.92 -15.47 -26.54
CA ILE A 260 -8.54 -14.83 -27.70
C ILE A 260 -7.63 -15.09 -28.90
N GLU A 261 -8.18 -15.68 -29.95
CA GLU A 261 -7.48 -15.97 -31.20
C GLU A 261 -8.01 -15.07 -32.32
N GLU A 262 -7.15 -14.26 -32.91
CA GLU A 262 -7.45 -13.51 -34.12
C GLU A 262 -7.18 -14.45 -35.34
N VAL A 263 -8.23 -14.87 -36.02
CA VAL A 263 -8.16 -15.82 -37.12
C VAL A 263 -7.98 -15.10 -38.43
N ASP A 264 -8.68 -13.97 -38.62
CA ASP A 264 -8.64 -13.09 -39.80
C ASP A 264 -8.93 -11.64 -39.36
N GLU A 265 -8.74 -10.65 -40.28
CA GLU A 265 -8.99 -9.22 -40.00
C GLU A 265 -10.40 -8.94 -39.43
N ASP A 266 -11.39 -9.79 -39.73
CA ASP A 266 -12.78 -9.63 -39.34
C ASP A 266 -13.28 -10.75 -38.40
N LYS A 267 -12.38 -11.69 -37.95
CA LYS A 267 -12.80 -12.85 -37.17
C LYS A 267 -11.93 -13.09 -35.93
N VAL A 268 -12.56 -12.99 -34.79
CA VAL A 268 -11.97 -13.28 -33.50
C VAL A 268 -12.69 -14.47 -32.84
N VAL A 269 -11.93 -15.43 -32.34
CA VAL A 269 -12.44 -16.60 -31.61
C VAL A 269 -12.10 -16.47 -30.13
N TYR A 270 -13.11 -16.59 -29.29
CA TYR A 270 -12.98 -16.57 -27.83
C TYR A 270 -13.04 -18.00 -27.30
N HIS A 271 -11.98 -18.42 -26.61
CA HIS A 271 -11.89 -19.73 -25.97
C HIS A 271 -12.24 -19.62 -24.50
N PHE A 272 -13.14 -20.46 -24.02
CA PHE A 272 -13.60 -20.46 -22.63
C PHE A 272 -13.29 -21.78 -21.92
N LEU A 273 -12.93 -21.71 -20.66
CA LEU A 273 -12.85 -22.84 -19.75
C LEU A 273 -14.10 -22.85 -18.86
N SER A 274 -14.67 -24.05 -18.64
CA SER A 274 -15.70 -24.19 -17.62
C SER A 274 -15.07 -24.04 -16.24
N VAL A 275 -15.62 -23.18 -15.43
CA VAL A 275 -15.30 -23.10 -14.00
C VAL A 275 -16.03 -24.29 -13.36
N LYS A 276 -15.24 -25.20 -12.75
CA LYS A 276 -15.78 -26.41 -12.10
C LYS A 276 -16.17 -26.10 -10.67
#